data_86746be78058c0cabc400aaf391f4236
#
_entry.id   86746be78058c0cabc400aaf391f4236
#
_cell.length_a   1.000
_cell.length_b   1.000
_cell.length_c   1.000
_cell.angle_alpha   90.00
_cell.angle_beta   90.00
_cell.angle_gamma   90.00
#
_symmetry.space_group_name_H-M   'P 1'
#
loop_
_entity.id
_entity.type
_entity.pdbx_description
1 polymer ?
#
loop_
_entity_poly.entity_id
_entity_poly.type
_entity_poly.pdbx_seq_one_letter_code
_entity_poly.pdbx_strand_id
1 'polypeptide(L)'
;MEVNKIYHSDWMNNNLADKSVQLIIADPPYYKVKGDFDFVWKTFDDYLKDVERWAIECKRVLADNGTLYWYGDAKNIAYAQIIFDKHFNFFSIIIVISSRFPILTKCTFSQIHKVVL
;
A
#
# COMPACT_ATOMS: atom_id res chain seq x y z
N MET A 1 -7.18 -6.79 18.37
CA MET A 1 -5.74 -6.45 18.51
C MET A 1 -5.56 -5.42 19.62
N GLU A 2 -4.52 -5.55 20.41
CA GLU A 2 -4.20 -4.57 21.46
C GLU A 2 -3.48 -3.36 20.81
N VAL A 3 -3.74 -2.17 21.35
CA VAL A 3 -3.09 -0.94 20.90
C VAL A 3 -1.64 -0.85 21.36
N ASN A 4 -0.82 -0.08 20.67
CA ASN A 4 0.60 0.16 21.00
C ASN A 4 1.46 -1.13 20.99
N LYS A 5 1.11 -2.10 20.17
CA LYS A 5 1.87 -3.33 19.98
C LYS A 5 2.24 -3.55 18.54
N ILE A 6 3.38 -4.20 18.31
CA ILE A 6 3.82 -4.66 17.00
C ILE A 6 3.43 -6.12 16.85
N TYR A 7 2.78 -6.45 15.75
CA TYR A 7 2.37 -7.81 15.40
C TYR A 7 3.14 -8.29 14.18
N HIS A 8 3.66 -9.51 14.24
CA HIS A 8 4.24 -10.20 13.10
C HIS A 8 3.21 -11.21 12.58
N SER A 9 2.40 -10.80 11.63
CA SER A 9 1.34 -11.62 11.03
C SER A 9 1.05 -11.16 9.60
N ASP A 10 0.37 -12.02 8.85
CA ASP A 10 -0.19 -11.65 7.55
C ASP A 10 -1.31 -10.62 7.77
N TRP A 11 -1.31 -9.56 6.95
CA TRP A 11 -2.35 -8.54 6.96
C TRP A 11 -3.76 -9.13 6.80
N MET A 12 -3.91 -10.15 5.95
CA MET A 12 -5.20 -10.79 5.70
C MET A 12 -5.75 -11.57 6.91
N ASN A 13 -4.92 -11.82 7.92
CA ASN A 13 -5.29 -12.51 9.16
C ASN A 13 -5.43 -11.55 10.35
N ASN A 14 -5.60 -10.26 10.11
CA ASN A 14 -5.83 -9.30 11.18
C ASN A 14 -7.21 -9.53 11.84
N ASN A 15 -7.31 -9.20 13.13
CA ASN A 15 -8.54 -9.32 13.92
C ASN A 15 -9.16 -7.95 14.21
N LEU A 16 -8.93 -6.96 13.34
CA LEU A 16 -9.50 -5.63 13.47
C LEU A 16 -10.99 -5.66 13.14
N ALA A 17 -11.78 -4.96 13.94
CA ALA A 17 -13.20 -4.80 13.66
C ALA A 17 -13.40 -3.89 12.43
N ASP A 18 -14.56 -4.04 11.78
CA ASP A 18 -14.94 -3.17 10.67
C ASP A 18 -14.97 -1.71 11.13
N LYS A 19 -14.49 -0.82 10.27
CA LYS A 19 -14.51 0.64 10.48
C LYS A 19 -13.88 1.11 11.80
N SER A 20 -12.91 0.36 12.31
CA SER A 20 -12.28 0.64 13.62
C SER A 20 -10.99 1.44 13.55
N VAL A 21 -10.43 1.66 12.35
CA VAL A 21 -9.12 2.28 12.15
C VAL A 21 -9.27 3.63 11.46
N GLN A 22 -8.69 4.68 12.03
CA GLN A 22 -8.73 6.04 11.47
C GLN A 22 -7.65 6.31 10.44
N LEU A 23 -6.52 5.60 10.54
CA LEU A 23 -5.36 5.79 9.68
C LEU A 23 -4.71 4.46 9.35
N ILE A 24 -4.52 4.22 8.07
CA ILE A 24 -3.70 3.11 7.58
C ILE A 24 -2.52 3.69 6.80
N ILE A 25 -1.31 3.24 7.14
CA ILE A 25 -0.10 3.51 6.37
C ILE A 25 0.43 2.16 5.92
N ALA A 26 0.29 1.84 4.64
CA ALA A 26 0.65 0.56 4.07
C ALA A 26 1.87 0.68 3.16
N ASP A 27 2.88 -0.14 3.40
CA ASP A 27 4.07 -0.29 2.55
C ASP A 27 4.16 -1.76 2.07
N PRO A 28 3.32 -2.14 1.10
CA PRO A 28 3.26 -3.51 0.61
C PRO A 28 4.43 -3.82 -0.33
N PRO A 29 4.63 -5.08 -0.71
CA PRO A 29 5.51 -5.43 -1.83
C PRO A 29 5.10 -4.73 -3.13
N TYR A 30 6.10 -4.37 -3.98
CA TYR A 30 5.89 -3.54 -5.18
C TYR A 30 5.90 -4.30 -6.50
N TYR A 31 6.13 -5.60 -6.47
CA TYR A 31 6.30 -6.48 -7.62
C TYR A 31 7.60 -6.24 -8.40
N LYS A 32 8.56 -7.14 -8.22
CA LYS A 32 9.86 -7.19 -8.94
C LYS A 32 10.68 -5.88 -8.89
N VAL A 33 10.63 -5.18 -7.77
CA VAL A 33 11.35 -3.91 -7.57
C VAL A 33 12.49 -4.05 -6.56
N LYS A 34 12.22 -4.69 -5.41
CA LYS A 34 13.16 -4.87 -4.29
C LYS A 34 13.27 -6.36 -3.96
N GLY A 35 13.99 -6.75 -2.98
CA GLY A 35 14.21 -8.07 -2.42
C GLY A 35 13.31 -9.26 -2.82
N ASP A 36 13.61 -10.41 -2.31
CA ASP A 36 12.93 -11.66 -2.69
C ASP A 36 11.42 -11.65 -2.45
N PHE A 37 10.95 -10.88 -1.48
CA PHE A 37 9.52 -10.72 -1.18
C PHE A 37 8.71 -10.07 -2.32
N ASP A 38 9.37 -9.35 -3.23
CA ASP A 38 8.74 -8.75 -4.42
C ASP A 38 8.66 -9.72 -5.61
N PHE A 39 9.25 -10.89 -5.50
CA PHE A 39 9.35 -11.86 -6.60
C PHE A 39 8.51 -13.12 -6.39
N VAL A 40 7.58 -13.11 -5.45
CA VAL A 40 6.75 -14.27 -5.11
C VAL A 40 5.63 -14.55 -6.11
N TRP A 41 5.20 -13.56 -6.89
CA TRP A 41 4.13 -13.71 -7.89
C TRP A 41 4.68 -14.19 -9.22
N LYS A 42 4.00 -15.13 -9.84
CA LYS A 42 4.35 -15.64 -11.18
C LYS A 42 4.03 -14.64 -12.26
N THR A 43 2.90 -13.96 -12.15
CA THR A 43 2.42 -12.97 -13.13
C THR A 43 2.09 -11.64 -12.45
N PHE A 44 2.06 -10.57 -13.24
CA PHE A 44 1.62 -9.27 -12.76
C PHE A 44 0.13 -9.27 -12.36
N ASP A 45 -0.68 -10.02 -13.09
CA ASP A 45 -2.10 -10.17 -12.76
C ASP A 45 -2.32 -10.83 -11.39
N ASP A 46 -1.49 -11.81 -11.02
CA ASP A 46 -1.55 -12.42 -9.69
C ASP A 46 -1.21 -11.42 -8.60
N TYR A 47 -0.22 -10.56 -8.82
CA TYR A 47 0.09 -9.45 -7.93
C TYR A 47 -1.08 -8.48 -7.80
N LEU A 48 -1.72 -8.07 -8.90
CA LEU A 48 -2.85 -7.16 -8.88
C LEU A 48 -4.07 -7.74 -8.16
N LYS A 49 -4.29 -9.04 -8.24
CA LYS A 49 -5.34 -9.71 -7.44
C LYS A 49 -5.08 -9.56 -5.94
N ASP A 50 -3.85 -9.71 -5.51
CA ASP A 50 -3.49 -9.50 -4.11
C ASP A 50 -3.61 -8.02 -3.71
N VAL A 51 -3.21 -7.09 -4.57
CA VAL A 51 -3.44 -5.65 -4.33
C VAL A 51 -4.93 -5.36 -4.11
N GLU A 52 -5.81 -5.94 -4.91
CA GLU A 52 -7.26 -5.77 -4.74
C GLU A 52 -7.77 -6.38 -3.43
N ARG A 53 -7.30 -7.56 -3.06
CA ARG A 53 -7.64 -8.18 -1.77
C ARG A 53 -7.20 -7.30 -0.59
N TRP A 54 -5.99 -6.74 -0.65
CA TRP A 54 -5.50 -5.84 0.38
C TRP A 54 -6.30 -4.54 0.43
N ALA A 55 -6.68 -4.00 -0.73
CA ALA A 55 -7.51 -2.79 -0.81
C ALA A 55 -8.89 -3.01 -0.15
N ILE A 56 -9.54 -4.14 -0.46
CA ILE A 56 -10.84 -4.51 0.14
C ILE A 56 -10.72 -4.63 1.66
N GLU A 57 -9.66 -5.27 2.14
CA GLU A 57 -9.43 -5.40 3.59
C GLU A 57 -9.14 -4.06 4.27
N CYS A 58 -8.34 -3.20 3.64
CA CYS A 58 -8.15 -1.83 4.11
C CYS A 58 -9.49 -1.07 4.19
N LYS A 59 -10.34 -1.23 3.18
CA LYS A 59 -11.67 -0.63 3.16
C LYS A 59 -12.57 -1.13 4.28
N ARG A 60 -12.52 -2.42 4.58
CA ARG A 60 -13.30 -3.02 5.67
C ARG A 60 -12.95 -2.42 7.03
N VAL A 61 -11.66 -2.33 7.33
CA VAL A 61 -11.20 -1.89 8.66
C VAL A 61 -11.15 -0.37 8.82
N LEU A 62 -11.07 0.38 7.73
CA LEU A 62 -10.96 1.84 7.77
C LEU A 62 -12.30 2.47 8.10
N ALA A 63 -12.31 3.38 9.08
CA ALA A 63 -13.49 4.18 9.42
C ALA A 63 -13.95 5.05 8.24
N ASP A 64 -15.22 5.44 8.20
CA ASP A 64 -15.79 6.21 7.09
C ASP A 64 -15.08 7.56 6.86
N ASN A 65 -14.55 8.16 7.91
CA ASN A 65 -13.74 9.38 7.85
C ASN A 65 -12.23 9.10 7.94
N GLY A 66 -11.82 7.86 7.76
CA GLY A 66 -10.43 7.43 7.85
C GLY A 66 -9.61 7.77 6.62
N THR A 67 -8.31 7.63 6.73
CA THR A 67 -7.36 7.92 5.64
C THR A 67 -6.44 6.72 5.41
N LEU A 68 -6.25 6.35 4.15
CA LEU A 68 -5.28 5.36 3.72
C LEU A 68 -4.13 6.06 2.99
N TYR A 69 -2.90 5.82 3.45
CA TYR A 69 -1.67 6.10 2.71
C TYR A 69 -1.12 4.78 2.18
N TRP A 70 -0.91 4.71 0.88
CA TRP A 70 -0.38 3.53 0.23
C TRP A 70 0.93 3.85 -0.46
N TYR A 71 2.00 3.17 -0.07
CA TYR A 71 3.29 3.27 -0.72
C TYR A 71 3.32 2.40 -1.97
N GLY A 72 3.95 2.91 -3.01
CA GLY A 72 4.15 2.16 -4.24
C GLY A 72 5.37 2.64 -5.00
N ASP A 73 5.87 1.79 -5.89
CA ASP A 73 6.92 2.13 -6.83
C ASP A 73 6.36 2.84 -8.05
N ALA A 74 7.09 3.81 -8.58
CA ALA A 74 6.68 4.61 -9.75
C ALA A 74 6.30 3.75 -10.98
N LYS A 75 6.88 2.55 -11.10
CA LYS A 75 6.61 1.64 -12.22
C LYS A 75 5.20 1.03 -12.14
N ASN A 76 4.73 0.70 -10.93
CA ASN A 76 3.54 -0.12 -10.74
C ASN A 76 2.37 0.62 -10.06
N ILE A 77 2.61 1.78 -9.48
CA ILE A 77 1.63 2.47 -8.64
C ILE A 77 0.33 2.86 -9.37
N ALA A 78 0.43 3.17 -10.66
CA ALA A 78 -0.74 3.54 -11.46
C ALA A 78 -1.77 2.40 -11.57
N TYR A 79 -1.31 1.14 -11.60
CA TYR A 79 -2.20 -0.02 -11.62
C TYR A 79 -2.90 -0.21 -10.28
N ALA A 80 -2.19 0.00 -9.18
CA ALA A 80 -2.79 -0.02 -7.85
C ALA A 80 -3.83 1.10 -7.71
N GLN A 81 -3.56 2.30 -8.22
CA GLN A 81 -4.51 3.41 -8.22
C GLN A 81 -5.82 3.05 -8.94
N ILE A 82 -5.75 2.43 -10.11
CA ILE A 82 -6.95 1.99 -10.85
C ILE A 82 -7.80 1.03 -9.99
N ILE A 83 -7.16 0.15 -9.24
CA ILE A 83 -7.85 -0.75 -8.32
C ILE A 83 -8.47 0.04 -7.16
N PHE A 84 -7.71 0.94 -6.55
CA PHE A 84 -8.18 1.75 -5.42
C PHE A 84 -9.35 2.67 -5.80
N ASP A 85 -9.40 3.19 -7.02
CA ASP A 85 -10.51 4.03 -7.51
C ASP A 85 -11.87 3.31 -7.47
N LYS A 86 -11.88 1.98 -7.43
CA LYS A 86 -13.12 1.19 -7.26
C LYS A 86 -13.62 1.18 -5.81
N HIS A 87 -12.75 1.43 -4.84
CA HIS A 87 -13.04 1.23 -3.41
C HIS A 87 -12.95 2.52 -2.59
N PHE A 88 -12.19 3.52 -3.06
CA PHE A 88 -11.85 4.73 -2.34
C PHE A 88 -12.00 5.97 -3.20
N ASN A 89 -12.18 7.12 -2.55
CA ASN A 89 -12.09 8.42 -3.21
C ASN A 89 -10.62 8.86 -3.24
N PHE A 90 -10.09 9.04 -4.44
CA PHE A 90 -8.72 9.54 -4.61
C PHE A 90 -8.61 10.98 -4.12
N PHE A 91 -7.54 11.28 -3.40
CA PHE A 91 -7.28 12.63 -2.89
C PHE A 91 -6.03 13.25 -3.52
N SER A 92 -4.86 12.61 -3.40
CA SER A 92 -3.62 13.17 -3.95
C SER A 92 -2.51 12.14 -4.09
N ILE A 93 -1.51 12.46 -4.91
CA ILE A 93 -0.24 11.75 -4.98
C ILE A 93 0.82 12.57 -4.25
N ILE A 94 1.58 11.91 -3.37
CA ILE A 94 2.75 12.49 -2.72
C ILE A 94 3.99 11.77 -3.27
N ILE A 95 4.91 12.52 -3.86
CA ILE A 95 6.17 11.98 -4.36
C ILE A 95 7.23 12.19 -3.30
N VAL A 96 7.81 11.10 -2.81
CA VAL A 96 8.93 11.13 -1.87
C VAL A 96 10.22 10.91 -2.64
N ILE A 97 11.08 11.90 -2.65
CA ILE A 97 12.41 11.81 -3.25
C ILE A 97 13.40 11.54 -2.12
N SER A 98 14.00 10.35 -2.15
CA SER A 98 15.06 10.00 -1.21
C SER A 98 16.42 10.21 -1.86
N SER A 99 17.19 11.19 -1.39
CA SER A 99 18.59 11.35 -1.75
C SER A 99 19.46 10.59 -0.75
N ARG A 100 19.87 9.37 -1.07
CA ARG A 100 21.00 8.73 -0.39
C ARG A 100 22.28 9.17 -1.09
N PHE A 101 23.10 9.97 -0.42
CA PHE A 101 24.48 10.21 -0.86
C PHE A 101 25.32 8.91 -0.77
N PRO A 102 26.24 8.63 -1.70
CA PRO A 102 26.87 9.53 -2.66
C PRO A 102 26.44 9.27 -4.12
N ILE A 103 26.40 10.35 -4.85
CA ILE A 103 26.58 10.52 -6.30
C ILE A 103 26.65 9.21 -7.12
N LEU A 104 25.72 9.12 -8.07
CA LEU A 104 25.57 8.17 -9.16
C LEU A 104 24.53 7.06 -8.92
N THR A 105 23.47 7.24 -9.68
CA THR A 105 22.52 6.26 -10.17
C THR A 105 21.40 5.79 -9.25
N LYS A 106 20.25 6.14 -9.69
CA LYS A 106 18.88 5.74 -9.32
C LYS A 106 18.24 6.62 -8.26
N CYS A 107 17.62 7.69 -8.75
CA CYS A 107 16.46 8.25 -8.08
C CYS A 107 15.40 7.16 -7.97
N THR A 108 15.26 6.55 -6.81
CA THR A 108 14.10 5.74 -6.49
C THR A 108 12.99 6.72 -6.10
N PHE A 109 12.08 6.98 -7.02
CA PHE A 109 10.86 7.71 -6.70
C PHE A 109 9.94 6.75 -5.95
N SER A 110 9.76 6.97 -4.67
CA SER A 110 8.69 6.32 -3.93
C SER A 110 7.47 7.25 -3.98
N GLN A 111 6.37 6.77 -4.50
CA GLN A 111 5.10 7.50 -4.52
C GLN A 111 4.26 7.06 -3.34
N ILE A 112 3.76 8.03 -2.59
CA ILE A 112 2.77 7.80 -1.55
C ILE A 112 1.42 8.24 -2.14
N HIS A 113 0.47 7.34 -2.17
CA HIS A 113 -0.90 7.66 -2.50
C HIS A 113 -1.69 7.88 -1.21
N LYS A 114 -2.20 9.07 -1.04
CA LYS A 114 -3.22 9.34 -0.03
C LYS A 114 -4.58 9.10 -0.65
N VAL A 115 -5.30 8.13 -0.13
CA VAL A 115 -6.67 7.87 -0.51
C VAL A 115 -7.55 8.24 0.68
N VAL A 116 -8.44 9.20 0.49
CA VAL A 116 -9.40 9.65 1.48
C VAL A 116 -10.77 9.14 1.08
N LEU A 117 -11.48 8.58 2.02
CA LEU A 117 -12.88 8.18 1.88
C LEU A 117 -13.82 9.35 2.12
#